data_1efbf16f9ec41892581d95d2a7ec30b1
#
_entry.id   1efbf16f9ec41892581d95d2a7ec30b1
#
_cell.length_a   1.000
_cell.length_b   1.000
_cell.length_c   1.000
_cell.angle_alpha   90.00
_cell.angle_beta   90.00
_cell.angle_gamma   90.00
#
_symmetry.space_group_name_H-M   'P 1'
#
loop_
_entity.id
_entity.type
_entity.pdbx_description
1 polymer ?
#
loop_
_entity_poly.entity_id
_entity_poly.type
_entity_poly.pdbx_seq_one_letter_code
_entity_poly.pdbx_strand_id
1 'polypeptide(L)'
;MNYAIVFLPDVHQSNYQVVVPDLPGCSTKATTIDAGMEQITSAIKSHLNILAEYGEKIPNAKVLEIHRENYKLDNPHTYLQAFWAIVTIDITPYLGKSHKINVTLPEILIAQIDDKVSKSSQYKTRSGFIASACVKELENN
;
A
#
# COMPACT_ATOMS: atom_id res chain seq x y z
N MET A 1 -0.51 0.21 4.79
CA MET A 1 -0.93 -1.11 4.22
C MET A 1 0.16 -1.63 3.30
N ASN A 2 0.43 -2.91 3.35
CA ASN A 2 1.48 -3.55 2.55
C ASN A 2 0.82 -4.33 1.40
N TYR A 3 0.99 -3.84 0.18
CA TYR A 3 0.49 -4.54 -1.01
C TYR A 3 1.59 -5.41 -1.62
N ALA A 4 1.27 -6.68 -1.84
CA ALA A 4 2.12 -7.56 -2.62
C ALA A 4 2.08 -7.14 -4.10
N ILE A 5 3.22 -7.20 -4.75
CA ILE A 5 3.40 -6.87 -6.16
C ILE A 5 4.12 -8.01 -6.83
N VAL A 6 3.70 -8.35 -8.04
CA VAL A 6 4.36 -9.34 -8.86
C VAL A 6 4.87 -8.75 -10.16
N PHE A 7 6.13 -9.01 -10.47
CA PHE A 7 6.77 -8.70 -11.76
C PHE A 7 6.78 -9.96 -12.61
N LEU A 8 6.14 -9.88 -13.77
CA LEU A 8 6.05 -10.96 -14.73
C LEU A 8 6.88 -10.60 -15.97
N PRO A 9 8.02 -11.28 -16.22
CA PRO A 9 8.83 -10.98 -17.38
C PRO A 9 8.08 -11.26 -18.68
N ASP A 10 8.16 -10.34 -19.62
CA ASP A 10 7.74 -10.54 -21.00
C ASP A 10 9.00 -10.56 -21.89
N VAL A 11 9.45 -11.76 -22.23
CA VAL A 11 10.68 -11.94 -23.00
C VAL A 11 10.57 -11.42 -24.44
N HIS A 12 9.34 -11.34 -25.00
CA HIS A 12 9.13 -10.85 -26.36
C HIS A 12 9.21 -9.33 -26.47
N GLN A 13 8.81 -8.63 -25.39
CA GLN A 13 8.81 -7.18 -25.36
C GLN A 13 9.98 -6.59 -24.54
N SER A 14 10.82 -7.42 -23.95
CA SER A 14 11.95 -7.03 -23.09
C SER A 14 11.52 -6.10 -21.96
N ASN A 15 10.36 -6.37 -21.35
CA ASN A 15 9.82 -5.59 -20.25
C ASN A 15 9.20 -6.51 -19.18
N TYR A 16 8.73 -5.88 -18.10
CA TYR A 16 7.95 -6.54 -17.05
C TYR A 16 6.52 -6.04 -17.08
N GLN A 17 5.57 -6.95 -16.93
CA GLN A 17 4.23 -6.60 -16.48
C GLN A 17 4.25 -6.59 -14.95
N VAL A 18 3.77 -5.50 -14.34
CA VAL A 18 3.75 -5.33 -12.90
C VAL A 18 2.29 -5.30 -12.44
N VAL A 19 1.91 -6.19 -11.54
CA VAL A 19 0.52 -6.39 -11.13
C VAL A 19 0.40 -6.33 -9.61
N VAL A 20 -0.71 -5.77 -9.13
CA VAL A 20 -1.09 -5.76 -7.71
C VAL A 20 -2.27 -6.72 -7.52
N PRO A 21 -2.05 -7.94 -6.99
CA PRO A 21 -3.13 -8.93 -6.89
C PRO A 21 -4.32 -8.49 -6.05
N ASP A 22 -4.11 -7.71 -4.99
CA ASP A 22 -5.20 -7.22 -4.13
C ASP A 22 -6.03 -6.10 -4.76
N LEU A 23 -5.54 -5.49 -5.84
CA LEU A 23 -6.20 -4.38 -6.52
C LEU A 23 -6.44 -4.75 -7.99
N PRO A 24 -7.54 -5.45 -8.31
CA PRO A 24 -7.84 -5.85 -9.68
C PRO A 24 -7.86 -4.65 -10.64
N GLY A 25 -7.18 -4.79 -11.78
CA GLY A 25 -7.02 -3.72 -12.75
C GLY A 25 -5.87 -2.75 -12.48
N CYS A 26 -5.20 -2.86 -11.32
CA CYS A 26 -4.02 -2.06 -11.01
C CYS A 26 -2.76 -2.76 -11.53
N SER A 27 -2.26 -2.31 -12.66
CA SER A 27 -1.07 -2.87 -13.29
C SER A 27 -0.33 -1.82 -14.11
N THR A 28 0.93 -2.10 -14.40
CA THR A 28 1.76 -1.27 -15.27
C THR A 28 2.77 -2.14 -16.02
N LYS A 29 3.47 -1.54 -16.98
CA LYS A 29 4.60 -2.16 -17.67
C LYS A 29 5.84 -1.31 -17.47
N ALA A 30 6.98 -1.96 -17.26
CA ALA A 30 8.25 -1.26 -17.05
C ALA A 30 9.41 -2.06 -17.65
N THR A 31 10.47 -1.37 -18.04
CA THR A 31 11.67 -2.00 -18.59
C THR A 31 12.66 -2.44 -17.53
N THR A 32 12.56 -1.87 -16.32
CA THR A 32 13.41 -2.21 -15.18
C THR A 32 12.57 -2.42 -13.92
N ILE A 33 13.12 -3.11 -12.94
CA ILE A 33 12.47 -3.31 -11.65
C ILE A 33 12.31 -1.98 -10.92
N ASP A 34 13.33 -1.13 -10.91
CA ASP A 34 13.26 0.18 -10.24
C ASP A 34 12.16 1.06 -10.83
N ALA A 35 12.09 1.17 -12.16
CA ALA A 35 11.03 1.91 -12.84
C ALA A 35 9.65 1.31 -12.55
N GLY A 36 9.55 -0.02 -12.52
CA GLY A 36 8.32 -0.73 -12.20
C GLY A 36 7.83 -0.47 -10.78
N MET A 37 8.73 -0.43 -9.81
CA MET A 37 8.39 -0.10 -8.42
C MET A 37 7.85 1.32 -8.28
N GLU A 38 8.48 2.28 -8.94
CA GLU A 38 8.04 3.67 -8.93
C GLU A 38 6.67 3.84 -9.61
N GLN A 39 6.51 3.26 -10.80
CA GLN A 39 5.27 3.33 -11.56
C GLN A 39 4.10 2.63 -10.85
N ILE A 40 4.32 1.44 -10.28
CA ILE A 40 3.25 0.73 -9.59
C ILE A 40 2.83 1.42 -8.31
N THR A 41 3.75 2.06 -7.61
CA THR A 41 3.45 2.87 -6.43
C THR A 41 2.50 4.00 -6.78
N SER A 42 2.77 4.71 -7.88
CA SER A 42 1.89 5.76 -8.40
C SER A 42 0.54 5.21 -8.86
N ALA A 43 0.54 4.07 -9.54
CA ALA A 43 -0.69 3.40 -9.98
C ALA A 43 -1.57 2.97 -8.82
N ILE A 44 -1.00 2.45 -7.74
CA ILE A 44 -1.73 2.11 -6.51
C ILE A 44 -2.40 3.35 -5.93
N LYS A 45 -1.67 4.45 -5.77
CA LYS A 45 -2.22 5.70 -5.23
C LYS A 45 -3.37 6.23 -6.08
N SER A 46 -3.25 6.20 -7.40
CA SER A 46 -4.31 6.60 -8.32
C SER A 46 -5.53 5.69 -8.21
N HIS A 47 -5.33 4.39 -8.11
CA HIS A 47 -6.39 3.40 -7.96
C HIS A 47 -7.17 3.61 -6.65
N LEU A 48 -6.45 3.79 -5.53
CA LEU A 48 -7.07 4.06 -4.23
C LEU A 48 -7.83 5.39 -4.22
N ASN A 49 -7.32 6.40 -4.92
CA ASN A 49 -8.00 7.68 -5.05
C ASN A 49 -9.36 7.54 -5.77
N ILE A 50 -9.39 6.75 -6.83
CA ILE A 50 -10.63 6.44 -7.55
C ILE A 50 -11.64 5.72 -6.64
N LEU A 51 -11.20 4.72 -5.90
CA LEU A 51 -12.06 4.02 -4.94
C LEU A 51 -12.64 5.00 -3.91
N ALA A 52 -11.80 5.89 -3.38
CA ALA A 52 -12.23 6.90 -2.41
C ALA A 52 -13.26 7.87 -3.00
N GLU A 53 -13.08 8.31 -4.24
CA GLU A 53 -14.03 9.20 -4.94
C GLU A 53 -15.40 8.57 -5.11
N TYR A 54 -15.46 7.26 -5.36
CA TYR A 54 -16.72 6.53 -5.49
C TYR A 54 -17.26 6.01 -4.15
N GLY A 55 -16.59 6.32 -3.05
CA GLY A 55 -17.00 5.86 -1.72
C GLY A 55 -16.85 4.35 -1.51
N GLU A 56 -16.03 3.71 -2.32
CA GLU A 56 -15.78 2.28 -2.20
C GLU A 56 -14.76 1.98 -1.10
N LYS A 57 -14.93 0.83 -0.47
CA LYS A 57 -14.03 0.38 0.59
C LYS A 57 -12.68 -0.02 0.00
N ILE A 58 -11.59 0.42 0.64
CA ILE A 58 -10.25 -0.02 0.29
C ILE A 58 -10.11 -1.52 0.60
N PRO A 59 -9.73 -2.36 -0.38
CA PRO A 59 -9.52 -3.78 -0.14
C PRO A 59 -8.39 -4.04 0.85
N ASN A 60 -8.59 -4.99 1.74
CA ASN A 60 -7.54 -5.44 2.65
C ASN A 60 -6.45 -6.19 1.86
N ALA A 61 -5.21 -5.85 2.14
CA ALA A 61 -4.08 -6.56 1.56
C ALA A 61 -3.91 -7.94 2.21
N LYS A 62 -3.77 -8.98 1.40
CA LYS A 62 -3.36 -10.31 1.85
C LYS A 62 -1.84 -10.38 1.92
N VAL A 63 -1.32 -11.26 2.76
CA VAL A 63 0.13 -11.46 2.85
C VAL A 63 0.68 -12.03 1.54
N LEU A 64 1.93 -11.67 1.24
CA LEU A 64 2.59 -12.02 -0.03
C LEU A 64 2.60 -13.54 -0.26
N GLU A 65 2.80 -14.33 0.77
CA GLU A 65 2.85 -15.80 0.71
C GLU A 65 1.56 -16.40 0.16
N ILE A 66 0.39 -15.86 0.52
CA ILE A 66 -0.91 -16.31 0.00
C ILE A 66 -0.98 -16.05 -1.50
N HIS A 67 -0.55 -14.89 -1.95
CA HIS A 67 -0.55 -14.56 -3.38
C HIS A 67 0.43 -15.43 -4.17
N ARG A 68 1.61 -15.70 -3.62
CA ARG A 68 2.58 -16.60 -4.25
C ARG A 68 2.05 -18.00 -4.41
N GLU A 69 1.43 -18.57 -3.37
CA GLU A 69 0.86 -19.91 -3.42
C GLU A 69 -0.28 -19.99 -4.45
N ASN A 70 -1.17 -19.01 -4.48
CA ASN A 70 -2.24 -18.96 -5.47
C ASN A 70 -1.69 -18.85 -6.88
N TYR A 71 -0.72 -17.99 -7.10
CA TYR A 71 -0.08 -17.84 -8.41
C TYR A 71 0.61 -19.13 -8.87
N LYS A 72 1.28 -19.82 -7.96
CA LYS A 72 1.93 -21.11 -8.23
C LYS A 72 0.92 -22.18 -8.64
N LEU A 73 -0.25 -22.24 -7.98
CA LEU A 73 -1.32 -23.18 -8.33
C LEU A 73 -1.85 -22.92 -9.75
N ASP A 74 -2.03 -21.66 -10.12
CA ASP A 74 -2.53 -21.24 -11.42
C ASP A 74 -1.46 -21.33 -12.52
N ASN A 75 -0.18 -21.20 -12.16
CA ASN A 75 0.94 -21.12 -13.10
C ASN A 75 2.08 -22.08 -12.71
N PRO A 76 1.85 -23.40 -12.68
CA PRO A 76 2.83 -24.37 -12.15
C PRO A 76 4.14 -24.42 -12.92
N HIS A 77 4.16 -24.00 -14.19
CA HIS A 77 5.35 -24.05 -15.04
C HIS A 77 6.15 -22.75 -15.10
N THR A 78 5.54 -21.63 -14.72
CA THR A 78 6.14 -20.30 -14.89
C THR A 78 6.29 -19.50 -13.60
N TYR A 79 5.82 -20.01 -12.45
CA TYR A 79 5.83 -19.26 -11.19
C TYR A 79 7.24 -18.87 -10.71
N LEU A 80 8.27 -19.64 -11.05
CA LEU A 80 9.65 -19.33 -10.68
C LEU A 80 10.22 -18.10 -11.40
N GLN A 81 9.62 -17.71 -12.51
CA GLN A 81 10.03 -16.52 -13.27
C GLN A 81 9.44 -15.24 -12.68
N ALA A 82 8.43 -15.36 -11.83
CA ALA A 82 7.79 -14.21 -11.19
C ALA A 82 8.68 -13.67 -10.08
N PHE A 83 8.86 -12.35 -10.06
CA PHE A 83 9.55 -11.64 -8.98
C PHE A 83 8.53 -10.95 -8.09
N TRP A 84 8.65 -11.13 -6.77
CA TRP A 84 7.70 -10.60 -5.80
C TRP A 84 8.34 -9.50 -4.96
N ALA A 85 7.55 -8.47 -4.70
CA ALA A 85 7.94 -7.34 -3.85
C ALA A 85 6.76 -6.87 -3.01
N ILE A 86 7.00 -5.97 -2.08
CA ILE A 86 5.98 -5.34 -1.24
C ILE A 86 6.14 -3.83 -1.37
N VAL A 87 5.00 -3.14 -1.54
CA VAL A 87 4.91 -1.69 -1.45
C VAL A 87 4.09 -1.32 -0.23
N THR A 88 4.64 -0.47 0.62
CA THR A 88 3.94 0.07 1.79
C THR A 88 3.29 1.40 1.41
N ILE A 89 1.98 1.49 1.56
CA ILE A 89 1.17 2.68 1.26
C ILE A 89 0.48 3.15 2.53
N ASP A 90 0.55 4.46 2.82
CA ASP A 90 -0.31 5.09 3.80
C ASP A 90 -1.70 5.28 3.18
N ILE A 91 -2.68 4.52 3.66
CA ILE A 91 -4.05 4.57 3.13
C ILE A 91 -4.94 5.63 3.79
N THR A 92 -4.43 6.33 4.81
CA THR A 92 -5.20 7.35 5.53
C THR A 92 -5.86 8.38 4.61
N PRO A 93 -5.20 8.90 3.56
CA PRO A 93 -5.82 9.86 2.65
C PRO A 93 -7.03 9.34 1.87
N TYR A 94 -7.20 8.02 1.80
CA TYR A 94 -8.24 7.36 1.00
C TYR A 94 -9.42 6.84 1.84
N LEU A 95 -9.47 7.16 3.15
CA LEU A 95 -10.48 6.68 4.08
C LEU A 95 -11.72 7.59 4.21
N GLY A 96 -11.83 8.58 3.35
CA GLY A 96 -12.98 9.50 3.31
C GLY A 96 -12.73 10.81 4.05
N LYS A 97 -13.79 11.57 4.27
CA LYS A 97 -13.72 12.89 4.91
C LYS A 97 -13.36 12.77 6.39
N SER A 98 -12.52 13.70 6.85
CA SER A 98 -12.17 13.80 8.27
C SER A 98 -13.26 14.53 9.06
N HIS A 99 -13.53 14.04 10.27
CA HIS A 99 -14.42 14.65 11.23
C HIS A 99 -13.67 14.91 12.53
N LYS A 100 -13.99 16.00 13.22
CA LYS A 100 -13.45 16.27 14.56
C LYS A 100 -14.04 15.30 15.57
N ILE A 101 -13.18 14.68 16.36
CA ILE A 101 -13.54 13.92 17.55
C ILE A 101 -12.71 14.38 18.73
N ASN A 102 -13.24 14.24 19.94
CA ASN A 102 -12.52 14.53 21.16
C ASN A 102 -12.05 13.21 21.78
N VAL A 103 -10.74 13.13 22.05
CA VAL A 103 -10.15 11.97 22.74
C VAL A 103 -9.31 12.45 23.91
N THR A 104 -9.27 11.68 24.98
CA THR A 104 -8.40 11.90 26.13
C THR A 104 -7.19 11.00 26.05
N LEU A 105 -5.98 11.59 26.09
CA LEU A 105 -4.72 10.86 26.08
C LEU A 105 -3.88 11.24 27.30
N PRO A 106 -3.04 10.32 27.80
CA PRO A 106 -2.07 10.65 28.84
C PRO A 106 -1.17 11.80 28.44
N GLU A 107 -0.85 12.69 29.38
CA GLU A 107 -0.03 13.88 29.13
C GLU A 107 1.35 13.55 28.56
N ILE A 108 2.00 12.51 29.09
CA ILE A 108 3.32 12.07 28.60
C ILE A 108 3.24 11.58 27.15
N LEU A 109 2.18 10.86 26.80
CA LEU A 109 1.96 10.40 25.42
C LEU A 109 1.77 11.56 24.46
N ILE A 110 1.02 12.58 24.86
CA ILE A 110 0.85 13.80 24.05
C ILE A 110 2.21 14.47 23.80
N ALA A 111 3.04 14.61 24.84
CA ALA A 111 4.37 15.18 24.71
C ALA A 111 5.26 14.38 23.76
N GLN A 112 5.22 13.05 23.83
CA GLN A 112 5.97 12.16 22.93
C GLN A 112 5.49 12.28 21.48
N ILE A 113 4.19 12.39 21.25
CA ILE A 113 3.63 12.60 19.91
C ILE A 113 4.10 13.93 19.34
N ASP A 114 3.99 15.01 20.12
CA ASP A 114 4.40 16.35 19.69
C ASP A 114 5.89 16.42 19.36
N ASP A 115 6.74 15.78 20.15
CA ASP A 115 8.17 15.68 19.89
C ASP A 115 8.44 14.94 18.58
N LYS A 116 7.79 13.83 18.35
CA LYS A 116 7.94 13.05 17.10
C LYS A 116 7.47 13.83 15.88
N VAL A 117 6.34 14.50 15.97
CA VAL A 117 5.80 15.34 14.89
C VAL A 117 6.77 16.48 14.55
N SER A 118 7.34 17.13 15.54
CA SER A 118 8.28 18.26 15.34
C SER A 118 9.58 17.85 14.63
N LYS A 119 10.01 16.59 14.79
CA LYS A 119 11.24 16.04 14.21
C LYS A 119 11.04 15.28 12.91
N SER A 120 9.80 15.07 12.49
CA SER A 120 9.45 14.23 11.33
C SER A 120 9.10 15.09 10.13
N SER A 121 9.58 14.69 8.95
CA SER A 121 9.09 15.20 7.67
C SER A 121 7.80 14.50 7.21
N GLN A 122 7.49 13.33 7.78
CA GLN A 122 6.35 12.50 7.42
C GLN A 122 5.03 12.98 8.05
N TYR A 123 5.09 13.44 9.31
CA TYR A 123 3.91 13.89 10.04
C TYR A 123 3.98 15.39 10.27
N LYS A 124 2.96 16.11 9.80
CA LYS A 124 2.88 17.57 9.93
C LYS A 124 2.09 18.01 11.15
N THR A 125 1.22 17.16 11.67
CA THR A 125 0.31 17.48 12.76
C THR A 125 0.14 16.29 13.72
N ARG A 126 -0.27 16.60 14.95
CA ARG A 126 -0.67 15.58 15.94
C ARG A 126 -1.78 14.68 15.40
N SER A 127 -2.82 15.27 14.80
CA SER A 127 -3.93 14.53 14.22
C SER A 127 -3.49 13.57 13.13
N GLY A 128 -2.59 13.98 12.25
CA GLY A 128 -2.02 13.13 11.20
C GLY A 128 -1.24 11.95 11.76
N PHE A 129 -0.45 12.18 12.79
CA PHE A 129 0.28 11.11 13.49
C PHE A 129 -0.69 10.09 14.12
N ILE A 130 -1.71 10.57 14.84
CA ILE A 130 -2.70 9.72 15.50
C ILE A 130 -3.47 8.90 14.47
N ALA A 131 -3.92 9.52 13.38
CA ALA A 131 -4.62 8.82 12.31
C ALA A 131 -3.77 7.69 11.70
N SER A 132 -2.50 7.95 11.38
CA SER A 132 -1.59 6.93 10.87
C SER A 132 -1.34 5.81 11.88
N ALA A 133 -1.19 6.13 13.15
CA ALA A 133 -1.02 5.13 14.21
C ALA A 133 -2.25 4.23 14.35
N CYS A 134 -3.44 4.81 14.32
CA CYS A 134 -4.69 4.06 14.38
C CYS A 134 -4.86 3.12 13.18
N VAL A 135 -4.55 3.60 11.97
CA VAL A 135 -4.60 2.76 10.75
C VAL A 135 -3.65 1.57 10.89
N LYS A 136 -2.41 1.79 11.31
CA LYS A 136 -1.43 0.72 11.51
C LYS A 136 -1.91 -0.31 12.53
N GLU A 137 -2.48 0.13 13.64
CA GLU A 137 -3.00 -0.79 14.67
C GLU A 137 -4.17 -1.62 14.14
N LEU A 138 -5.07 -1.01 13.38
CA LEU A 138 -6.21 -1.71 12.78
C LEU A 138 -5.80 -2.70 11.68
N GLU A 139 -4.68 -2.46 11.00
CA GLU A 139 -4.13 -3.35 9.99
C GLU A 139 -3.40 -4.57 10.59
N ASN A 140 -2.97 -4.49 11.84
CA ASN A 140 -2.19 -5.54 12.52
C ASN A 140 -3.03 -6.74 13.00
N ASN A 141 -4.25 -6.88 12.56
CA ASN A 141 -5.11 -8.02 12.90
C ASN A 141 -5.01 -9.16 11.87
#